data_0de03af201ccee583d1f3dc80a633f9f
#
_entry.id   0de03af201ccee583d1f3dc80a633f9f
#
_cell.length_a   1.000
_cell.length_b   1.000
_cell.length_c   1.000
_cell.angle_alpha   90.00
_cell.angle_beta   90.00
_cell.angle_gamma   90.00
#
_symmetry.space_group_name_H-M   'P 1'
#
loop_
_entity.id
_entity.type
_entity.pdbx_description
1 polymer ?
#
loop_
_entity_poly.entity_id
_entity_poly.type
_entity_poly.pdbx_seq_one_letter_code
_entity_poly.pdbx_strand_id
1 'polypeptide(L)'
;MRILLWHGYLLGGTGSNVYSRALAREWSRGGHEVVVVSQERAPEQYDLGGAQAVAVDLPGRLLPVFVMDRYEGLEPKFLQDFSEAERRAYVEANAAALRALLPADLVFTNHVLMGGPVGAASGAPFRVKAHGSELEYSMRGRPELGEWARETLARADATYVGSEHIREVLADVVGHTDRVFDVPPGVDIDRFVLQDRGAALEDLLAEARKDPPNGGDERLPDNGNAQRLAAFLDGLGPLVVYFGKLIEEKGVQVLLEAMRGIDARLVVVGFGPYRSTLESLAPSRTLFTGPLEHRHLRHLLPLADVTVVPSIFPEAFGMVAAEAAAAGSPPLVARHSGLAEVAAGLEEEYPERFRHLASFETGDAADLARKLNEVLALSPAEHDMLRQSARQAVVDRWSWASIARRLLAPV
;
A
#
# COMPACT_ATOMS: atom_id res chain seq x y z
N MET A 1 8.29 -12.59 22.63
CA MET A 1 6.86 -12.96 22.59
C MET A 1 6.67 -14.03 21.51
N ARG A 2 5.66 -14.88 21.69
CA ARG A 2 5.16 -15.77 20.65
C ARG A 2 3.90 -15.18 20.03
N ILE A 3 3.94 -14.91 18.73
CA ILE A 3 2.92 -14.18 17.99
C ILE A 3 2.34 -15.06 16.89
N LEU A 4 1.03 -15.24 16.86
CA LEU A 4 0.33 -15.84 15.74
C LEU A 4 -0.22 -14.72 14.87
N LEU A 5 0.36 -14.53 13.68
CA LEU A 5 -0.09 -13.55 12.69
C LEU A 5 -1.03 -14.25 11.71
N TRP A 6 -2.32 -14.02 11.87
CA TRP A 6 -3.32 -14.56 10.96
C TRP A 6 -3.60 -13.61 9.80
N HIS A 7 -3.57 -14.14 8.59
CA HIS A 7 -3.92 -13.44 7.37
C HIS A 7 -4.79 -14.33 6.47
N GLY A 8 -6.00 -13.91 6.16
CA GLY A 8 -6.99 -14.73 5.47
C GLY A 8 -6.71 -15.02 4.00
N TYR A 9 -5.62 -14.49 3.44
CA TYR A 9 -5.27 -14.60 2.02
C TYR A 9 -3.91 -15.26 1.79
N LEU A 10 -3.43 -15.17 0.53
CA LEU A 10 -2.06 -15.51 0.16
C LEU A 10 -1.07 -14.43 0.65
N LEU A 11 0.22 -14.68 0.52
CA LEU A 11 1.27 -13.73 0.90
C LEU A 11 1.78 -12.89 -0.28
N GLY A 12 1.44 -13.21 -1.52
CA GLY A 12 1.76 -12.44 -2.72
C GLY A 12 0.67 -11.46 -3.14
N GLY A 13 1.00 -10.45 -3.95
CA GLY A 13 0.02 -9.58 -4.62
C GLY A 13 -0.37 -8.34 -3.82
N THR A 14 -1.55 -8.29 -3.21
CA THR A 14 -2.19 -7.08 -2.67
C THR A 14 -1.49 -6.43 -1.49
N GLY A 15 -1.91 -5.19 -1.15
CA GLY A 15 -1.32 -4.41 -0.05
C GLY A 15 -1.40 -5.08 1.32
N SER A 16 -2.51 -5.77 1.65
CA SER A 16 -2.65 -6.50 2.91
C SER A 16 -1.72 -7.72 3.00
N ASN A 17 -1.42 -8.35 1.86
CA ASN A 17 -0.46 -9.45 1.77
C ASN A 17 0.98 -8.94 2.04
N VAL A 18 1.35 -7.81 1.42
CA VAL A 18 2.64 -7.14 1.66
C VAL A 18 2.76 -6.71 3.12
N TYR A 19 1.67 -6.15 3.69
CA TYR A 19 1.59 -5.75 5.10
C TYR A 19 1.89 -6.93 6.03
N SER A 20 1.23 -8.06 5.80
CA SER A 20 1.40 -9.27 6.64
C SER A 20 2.82 -9.83 6.57
N ARG A 21 3.41 -9.90 5.36
CA ARG A 21 4.81 -10.33 5.19
C ARG A 21 5.80 -9.42 5.91
N ALA A 22 5.60 -8.11 5.77
CA ALA A 22 6.49 -7.13 6.38
C ALA A 22 6.44 -7.21 7.91
N LEU A 23 5.24 -7.36 8.50
CA LEU A 23 5.12 -7.55 9.94
C LEU A 23 5.77 -8.85 10.41
N ALA A 24 5.54 -9.97 9.72
CA ALA A 24 6.17 -11.24 10.04
C ALA A 24 7.71 -11.10 10.06
N ARG A 25 8.26 -10.47 9.02
CA ARG A 25 9.69 -10.21 8.91
C ARG A 25 10.22 -9.34 10.04
N GLU A 26 9.59 -8.21 10.32
CA GLU A 26 10.07 -7.27 11.33
C GLU A 26 9.94 -7.82 12.75
N TRP A 27 8.85 -8.50 13.08
CA TRP A 27 8.69 -9.12 14.37
C TRP A 27 9.69 -10.27 14.58
N SER A 28 9.93 -11.12 13.56
CA SER A 28 10.94 -12.18 13.66
C SER A 28 12.34 -11.62 13.80
N ARG A 29 12.71 -10.59 13.02
CA ARG A 29 14.00 -9.89 13.15
C ARG A 29 14.14 -9.19 14.50
N GLY A 30 13.01 -8.76 15.09
CA GLY A 30 12.93 -8.18 16.43
C GLY A 30 13.07 -9.21 17.57
N GLY A 31 13.31 -10.49 17.26
CA GLY A 31 13.52 -11.55 18.23
C GLY A 31 12.23 -12.18 18.79
N HIS A 32 11.08 -11.98 18.10
CA HIS A 32 9.84 -12.67 18.44
C HIS A 32 9.73 -14.01 17.71
N GLU A 33 9.12 -15.01 18.34
CA GLU A 33 8.69 -16.23 17.69
C GLU A 33 7.39 -15.94 16.94
N VAL A 34 7.43 -15.97 15.60
CA VAL A 34 6.28 -15.62 14.76
C VAL A 34 5.84 -16.82 13.95
N VAL A 35 4.53 -17.09 13.97
CA VAL A 35 3.89 -18.08 13.10
C VAL A 35 2.86 -17.35 12.25
N VAL A 36 3.05 -17.35 10.93
CA VAL A 36 2.09 -16.81 9.95
C VAL A 36 1.09 -17.89 9.61
N VAL A 37 -0.18 -17.62 9.86
CA VAL A 37 -1.30 -18.52 9.50
C VAL A 37 -2.04 -17.89 8.31
N SER A 38 -1.99 -18.54 7.14
CA SER A 38 -2.50 -17.95 5.89
C SER A 38 -2.99 -19.03 4.91
N GLN A 39 -3.29 -18.65 3.67
CA GLN A 39 -3.61 -19.58 2.58
C GLN A 39 -2.41 -19.90 1.70
N GLU A 40 -1.22 -19.33 2.01
CA GLU A 40 0.00 -19.54 1.22
C GLU A 40 0.51 -20.97 1.33
N ARG A 41 0.75 -21.60 0.18
CA ARG A 41 1.24 -22.99 0.09
C ARG A 41 2.75 -23.08 -0.23
N ALA A 42 3.33 -21.97 -0.68
CA ALA A 42 4.74 -21.86 -1.02
C ALA A 42 5.38 -20.64 -0.29
N PRO A 43 5.36 -20.62 1.06
CA PRO A 43 5.82 -19.48 1.86
C PRO A 43 7.33 -19.21 1.72
N GLU A 44 8.11 -20.20 1.30
CA GLU A 44 9.56 -20.11 1.04
C GLU A 44 9.91 -19.11 -0.07
N GLN A 45 8.94 -18.71 -0.89
CA GLN A 45 9.13 -17.69 -1.92
C GLN A 45 9.22 -16.26 -1.34
N TYR A 46 8.91 -16.11 -0.05
CA TYR A 46 8.82 -14.80 0.59
C TYR A 46 9.79 -14.67 1.77
N ASP A 47 10.40 -13.49 1.90
CA ASP A 47 11.18 -13.15 3.10
C ASP A 47 10.22 -12.84 4.26
N LEU A 48 10.10 -13.81 5.16
CA LEU A 48 9.34 -13.71 6.40
C LEU A 48 10.25 -13.46 7.63
N GLY A 49 11.54 -13.19 7.42
CA GLY A 49 12.50 -12.92 8.50
C GLY A 49 12.79 -14.11 9.41
N GLY A 50 12.44 -15.32 9.01
CA GLY A 50 12.55 -16.53 9.81
C GLY A 50 11.26 -16.96 10.50
N ALA A 51 10.13 -16.27 10.28
CA ALA A 51 8.83 -16.71 10.76
C ALA A 51 8.45 -18.06 10.14
N GLN A 52 7.81 -18.92 10.94
CA GLN A 52 7.17 -20.12 10.44
C GLN A 52 5.87 -19.76 9.70
N ALA A 53 5.45 -20.60 8.75
CA ALA A 53 4.19 -20.43 8.04
C ALA A 53 3.36 -21.72 8.10
N VAL A 54 2.04 -21.53 8.31
CA VAL A 54 1.06 -22.61 8.35
C VAL A 54 -0.08 -22.26 7.41
N ALA A 55 -0.38 -23.16 6.48
CA ALA A 55 -1.52 -23.03 5.60
C ALA A 55 -2.77 -23.68 6.20
N VAL A 56 -3.92 -23.01 6.04
CA VAL A 56 -5.21 -23.51 6.54
C VAL A 56 -6.00 -24.16 5.41
N ASP A 57 -6.53 -25.36 5.65
CA ASP A 57 -7.46 -26.00 4.73
C ASP A 57 -8.88 -25.43 4.93
N LEU A 58 -9.35 -24.69 3.93
CA LEU A 58 -10.69 -24.09 3.96
C LEU A 58 -11.76 -25.11 3.54
N PRO A 59 -12.91 -25.16 4.25
CA PRO A 59 -14.06 -25.97 3.84
C PRO A 59 -14.50 -25.63 2.42
N GLY A 60 -14.56 -26.65 1.54
CA GLY A 60 -14.89 -26.47 0.13
C GLY A 60 -13.92 -25.55 -0.63
N ARG A 61 -12.73 -25.27 -0.09
CA ARG A 61 -11.74 -24.31 -0.65
C ARG A 61 -12.29 -22.88 -0.79
N LEU A 62 -13.39 -22.57 -0.10
CA LEU A 62 -14.14 -21.33 -0.24
C LEU A 62 -13.40 -20.17 0.46
N LEU A 63 -12.99 -19.19 -0.33
CA LEU A 63 -12.26 -18.02 0.14
C LEU A 63 -13.17 -16.79 0.14
N PRO A 64 -13.45 -16.16 1.30
CA PRO A 64 -14.16 -14.89 1.33
C PRO A 64 -13.26 -13.77 0.78
N VAL A 65 -13.78 -12.98 -0.17
CA VAL A 65 -13.07 -11.87 -0.79
C VAL A 65 -13.90 -10.59 -0.72
N PHE A 66 -13.22 -9.43 -0.75
CA PHE A 66 -13.85 -8.11 -0.81
C PHE A 66 -13.83 -7.54 -2.24
N VAL A 67 -12.83 -7.96 -3.02
CA VAL A 67 -12.68 -7.65 -4.44
C VAL A 67 -12.39 -8.96 -5.16
N MET A 68 -13.11 -9.21 -6.26
CA MET A 68 -12.92 -10.45 -7.04
C MET A 68 -11.56 -10.43 -7.73
N ASP A 69 -10.80 -11.50 -7.53
CA ASP A 69 -9.53 -11.77 -8.21
C ASP A 69 -9.35 -13.28 -8.39
N ARG A 70 -8.25 -13.70 -8.99
CA ARG A 70 -7.88 -15.11 -9.13
C ARG A 70 -7.00 -15.53 -7.96
N TYR A 71 -7.40 -16.62 -7.30
CA TYR A 71 -6.66 -17.23 -6.19
C TYR A 71 -6.42 -18.70 -6.55
N GLU A 72 -5.18 -19.03 -6.86
CA GLU A 72 -4.83 -20.38 -7.30
C GLU A 72 -5.20 -21.41 -6.24
N GLY A 73 -5.92 -22.41 -6.66
CA GLY A 73 -6.33 -23.50 -5.78
C GLY A 73 -7.48 -23.17 -4.81
N LEU A 74 -8.10 -22.00 -4.86
CA LEU A 74 -9.19 -21.56 -4.00
C LEU A 74 -10.41 -21.11 -4.82
N GLU A 75 -11.59 -21.12 -4.20
CA GLU A 75 -12.87 -20.71 -4.79
C GLU A 75 -13.28 -19.36 -4.18
N PRO A 76 -12.98 -18.23 -4.84
CA PRO A 76 -13.32 -16.91 -4.31
C PRO A 76 -14.82 -16.66 -4.38
N LYS A 77 -15.37 -16.13 -3.29
CA LYS A 77 -16.75 -15.67 -3.19
C LYS A 77 -16.79 -14.39 -2.37
N PHE A 78 -17.62 -13.42 -2.78
CA PHE A 78 -17.76 -12.20 -1.99
C PHE A 78 -18.24 -12.51 -0.57
N LEU A 79 -17.61 -11.88 0.43
CA LEU A 79 -17.96 -12.12 1.84
C LEU A 79 -19.43 -11.84 2.14
N GLN A 80 -20.00 -10.80 1.55
CA GLN A 80 -21.42 -10.46 1.72
C GLN A 80 -22.39 -11.52 1.18
N ASP A 81 -21.92 -12.39 0.27
CA ASP A 81 -22.72 -13.47 -0.31
C ASP A 81 -22.57 -14.79 0.45
N PHE A 82 -21.73 -14.83 1.49
CA PHE A 82 -21.59 -15.99 2.36
C PHE A 82 -22.87 -16.20 3.17
N SER A 83 -23.38 -17.40 3.16
CA SER A 83 -24.40 -17.84 4.13
C SER A 83 -23.82 -17.86 5.55
N GLU A 84 -24.69 -17.83 6.54
CA GLU A 84 -24.27 -17.93 7.94
C GLU A 84 -23.49 -19.25 8.23
N ALA A 85 -23.90 -20.36 7.59
CA ALA A 85 -23.21 -21.64 7.71
C ALA A 85 -21.79 -21.60 7.11
N GLU A 86 -21.61 -20.97 5.94
CA GLU A 86 -20.30 -20.80 5.32
C GLU A 86 -19.40 -19.89 6.15
N ARG A 87 -19.92 -18.75 6.67
CA ARG A 87 -19.18 -17.87 7.58
C ARG A 87 -18.71 -18.62 8.83
N ARG A 88 -19.61 -19.39 9.44
CA ARG A 88 -19.30 -20.19 10.63
C ARG A 88 -18.26 -21.27 10.36
N ALA A 89 -18.36 -21.98 9.25
CA ALA A 89 -17.40 -23.01 8.84
C ALA A 89 -16.01 -22.40 8.55
N TYR A 90 -15.97 -21.25 7.91
CA TYR A 90 -14.73 -20.52 7.65
C TYR A 90 -14.05 -20.06 8.95
N VAL A 91 -14.80 -19.43 9.86
CA VAL A 91 -14.28 -18.97 11.15
C VAL A 91 -13.75 -20.14 11.97
N GLU A 92 -14.52 -21.25 12.05
CA GLU A 92 -14.12 -22.43 12.84
C GLU A 92 -12.85 -23.09 12.29
N ALA A 93 -12.72 -23.26 10.97
CA ALA A 93 -11.52 -23.84 10.37
C ALA A 93 -10.26 -23.03 10.71
N ASN A 94 -10.32 -21.70 10.59
CA ASN A 94 -9.21 -20.82 10.88
C ASN A 94 -8.92 -20.73 12.40
N ALA A 95 -9.95 -20.65 13.23
CA ALA A 95 -9.79 -20.61 14.68
C ALA A 95 -9.24 -21.94 15.22
N ALA A 96 -9.64 -23.08 14.64
CA ALA A 96 -9.08 -24.39 15.00
C ALA A 96 -7.57 -24.46 14.70
N ALA A 97 -7.14 -23.91 13.54
CA ALA A 97 -5.73 -23.82 13.20
C ALA A 97 -4.95 -22.95 14.22
N LEU A 98 -5.52 -21.79 14.64
CA LEU A 98 -4.91 -20.95 15.67
C LEU A 98 -4.85 -21.66 17.03
N ARG A 99 -5.94 -22.33 17.45
CA ARG A 99 -5.97 -23.08 18.74
C ARG A 99 -4.94 -24.19 18.78
N ALA A 100 -4.66 -24.85 17.67
CA ALA A 100 -3.65 -25.91 17.57
C ALA A 100 -2.21 -25.37 17.76
N LEU A 101 -2.01 -24.08 17.60
CA LEU A 101 -0.73 -23.39 17.76
C LEU A 101 -0.55 -22.71 19.13
N LEU A 102 -1.58 -22.73 19.99
CA LEU A 102 -1.48 -22.15 21.34
C LEU A 102 -0.56 -23.00 22.25
N PRO A 103 0.06 -22.40 23.29
CA PRO A 103 -0.14 -21.03 23.75
C PRO A 103 0.61 -19.99 22.90
N ALA A 104 0.09 -18.76 22.87
CA ALA A 104 0.72 -17.59 22.26
C ALA A 104 0.45 -16.35 23.13
N ASP A 105 1.37 -15.39 23.10
CA ASP A 105 1.21 -14.12 23.83
C ASP A 105 0.24 -13.18 23.12
N LEU A 106 0.13 -13.30 21.77
CA LEU A 106 -0.73 -12.47 20.95
C LEU A 106 -1.20 -13.22 19.68
N VAL A 107 -2.47 -13.10 19.37
CA VAL A 107 -3.03 -13.37 18.05
C VAL A 107 -3.26 -12.03 17.36
N PHE A 108 -2.59 -11.75 16.25
CA PHE A 108 -2.79 -10.56 15.44
C PHE A 108 -3.49 -10.94 14.13
N THR A 109 -4.64 -10.33 13.87
CA THR A 109 -5.48 -10.67 12.72
C THR A 109 -5.65 -9.49 11.78
N ASN A 110 -5.82 -9.79 10.50
CA ASN A 110 -6.08 -8.82 9.45
C ASN A 110 -7.54 -8.88 9.01
N HIS A 111 -8.11 -7.73 8.66
CA HIS A 111 -9.50 -7.53 8.26
C HIS A 111 -10.53 -7.73 9.38
N VAL A 112 -11.42 -6.76 9.49
CA VAL A 112 -12.42 -6.70 10.57
C VAL A 112 -13.40 -7.89 10.51
N LEU A 113 -13.95 -8.16 9.31
CA LEU A 113 -14.98 -9.19 9.14
C LEU A 113 -14.45 -10.63 9.05
N MET A 114 -13.19 -10.78 8.65
CA MET A 114 -12.56 -12.11 8.59
C MET A 114 -11.76 -12.36 9.87
N GLY A 115 -10.82 -11.46 10.14
CA GLY A 115 -9.89 -11.57 11.26
C GLY A 115 -10.51 -11.33 12.62
N GLY A 116 -11.48 -10.42 12.74
CA GLY A 116 -12.19 -10.19 14.00
C GLY A 116 -12.87 -11.46 14.55
N PRO A 117 -13.77 -12.09 13.79
CA PRO A 117 -14.41 -13.36 14.20
C PRO A 117 -13.42 -14.50 14.47
N VAL A 118 -12.38 -14.64 13.64
CA VAL A 118 -11.34 -15.68 13.81
C VAL A 118 -10.54 -15.44 15.09
N GLY A 119 -10.11 -14.20 15.34
CA GLY A 119 -9.43 -13.81 16.58
C GLY A 119 -10.30 -14.07 17.80
N ALA A 120 -11.55 -13.64 17.76
CA ALA A 120 -12.51 -13.86 18.84
C ALA A 120 -12.76 -15.35 19.14
N ALA A 121 -12.73 -16.22 18.13
CA ALA A 121 -12.91 -17.67 18.26
C ALA A 121 -11.62 -18.43 18.60
N SER A 122 -10.45 -17.78 18.57
CA SER A 122 -9.16 -18.40 18.88
C SER A 122 -9.02 -18.79 20.36
N GLY A 123 -9.67 -18.05 21.26
CA GLY A 123 -9.57 -18.23 22.69
C GLY A 123 -8.33 -17.60 23.35
N ALA A 124 -7.58 -16.79 22.60
CA ALA A 124 -6.41 -16.06 23.05
C ALA A 124 -6.63 -14.52 22.98
N PRO A 125 -5.82 -13.71 23.69
CA PRO A 125 -5.79 -12.26 23.49
C PRO A 125 -5.52 -11.94 22.01
N PHE A 126 -6.29 -11.03 21.41
CA PHE A 126 -6.14 -10.74 20.01
C PHE A 126 -6.30 -9.26 19.65
N ARG A 127 -5.63 -8.86 18.59
CA ARG A 127 -5.69 -7.51 18.02
C ARG A 127 -6.04 -7.62 16.53
N VAL A 128 -6.73 -6.61 16.00
CA VAL A 128 -7.26 -6.61 14.62
C VAL A 128 -6.74 -5.41 13.85
N LYS A 129 -6.32 -5.61 12.60
CA LYS A 129 -6.01 -4.53 11.65
C LYS A 129 -7.14 -4.41 10.62
N ALA A 130 -7.77 -3.24 10.56
CA ALA A 130 -8.66 -2.85 9.48
C ALA A 130 -7.84 -2.33 8.28
N HIS A 131 -8.14 -2.82 7.08
CA HIS A 131 -7.45 -2.43 5.84
C HIS A 131 -8.26 -1.49 4.93
N GLY A 132 -9.53 -1.25 5.22
CA GLY A 132 -10.41 -0.35 4.50
C GLY A 132 -11.26 -1.02 3.43
N SER A 133 -10.72 -1.92 2.61
CA SER A 133 -11.47 -2.55 1.51
C SER A 133 -12.70 -3.33 1.97
N GLU A 134 -12.61 -4.04 3.09
CA GLU A 134 -13.76 -4.73 3.68
C GLU A 134 -14.84 -3.74 4.16
N LEU A 135 -14.42 -2.60 4.71
CA LEU A 135 -15.34 -1.57 5.21
C LEU A 135 -16.13 -0.96 4.06
N GLU A 136 -15.44 -0.56 2.99
CA GLU A 136 -16.02 0.13 1.84
C GLU A 136 -16.83 -0.80 0.93
N TYR A 137 -16.28 -1.96 0.57
CA TYR A 137 -16.89 -2.81 -0.47
C TYR A 137 -17.84 -3.86 0.07
N SER A 138 -17.64 -4.35 1.32
CA SER A 138 -18.48 -5.41 1.88
C SER A 138 -19.43 -4.93 2.97
N MET A 139 -19.02 -3.98 3.82
CA MET A 139 -19.82 -3.58 4.99
C MET A 139 -20.74 -2.40 4.72
N ARG A 140 -20.31 -1.42 3.93
CA ARG A 140 -21.11 -0.22 3.66
C ARG A 140 -22.49 -0.58 3.09
N GLY A 141 -23.55 -0.09 3.75
CA GLY A 141 -24.94 -0.40 3.40
C GLY A 141 -25.44 -1.78 3.86
N ARG A 142 -24.69 -2.51 4.70
CA ARG A 142 -25.06 -3.82 5.25
C ARG A 142 -24.94 -3.85 6.77
N PRO A 143 -25.97 -3.38 7.50
CA PRO A 143 -25.91 -3.22 8.95
C PRO A 143 -25.68 -4.54 9.70
N GLU A 144 -26.13 -5.67 9.17
CA GLU A 144 -25.91 -7.00 9.74
C GLU A 144 -24.43 -7.40 9.80
N LEU A 145 -23.62 -6.95 8.83
CA LEU A 145 -22.17 -7.16 8.84
C LEU A 145 -21.49 -6.21 9.83
N GLY A 146 -21.99 -4.98 9.96
CA GLY A 146 -21.53 -4.04 10.97
C GLY A 146 -21.79 -4.52 12.39
N GLU A 147 -22.94 -5.11 12.65
CA GLU A 147 -23.28 -5.69 13.96
C GLU A 147 -22.37 -6.88 14.31
N TRP A 148 -22.19 -7.79 13.38
CA TRP A 148 -21.25 -8.92 13.54
C TRP A 148 -19.82 -8.46 13.82
N ALA A 149 -19.35 -7.44 13.13
CA ALA A 149 -18.04 -6.83 13.39
C ALA A 149 -17.97 -6.22 14.79
N ARG A 150 -18.99 -5.45 15.21
CA ARG A 150 -19.06 -4.82 16.54
C ARG A 150 -18.94 -5.83 17.66
N GLU A 151 -19.70 -6.93 17.59
CA GLU A 151 -19.65 -8.00 18.58
C GLU A 151 -18.25 -8.62 18.74
N THR A 152 -17.52 -8.76 17.64
CA THR A 152 -16.19 -9.36 17.65
C THR A 152 -15.11 -8.36 18.07
N LEU A 153 -15.20 -7.09 17.62
CA LEU A 153 -14.25 -6.04 18.00
C LEU A 153 -14.36 -5.65 19.48
N ALA A 154 -15.54 -5.75 20.08
CA ALA A 154 -15.71 -5.54 21.53
C ALA A 154 -14.88 -6.50 22.38
N ARG A 155 -14.44 -7.62 21.82
CA ARG A 155 -13.58 -8.64 22.47
C ARG A 155 -12.10 -8.47 22.15
N ALA A 156 -11.76 -7.64 21.16
CA ALA A 156 -10.38 -7.37 20.80
C ALA A 156 -9.69 -6.48 21.83
N ASP A 157 -8.42 -6.73 22.11
CA ASP A 157 -7.60 -5.85 22.96
C ASP A 157 -7.34 -4.50 22.26
N ALA A 158 -7.22 -4.53 20.93
CA ALA A 158 -7.09 -3.33 20.11
C ALA A 158 -7.59 -3.58 18.67
N THR A 159 -8.13 -2.52 18.07
CA THR A 159 -8.38 -2.42 16.63
C THR A 159 -7.48 -1.32 16.06
N TYR A 160 -6.74 -1.65 15.00
CA TYR A 160 -5.86 -0.69 14.35
C TYR A 160 -6.44 -0.24 13.01
N VAL A 161 -6.44 1.05 12.77
CA VAL A 161 -6.79 1.67 11.48
C VAL A 161 -5.55 2.29 10.84
N GLY A 162 -5.59 2.54 9.53
CA GLY A 162 -4.45 3.06 8.78
C GLY A 162 -4.39 4.58 8.73
N SER A 163 -5.50 5.25 9.04
CA SER A 163 -5.66 6.70 8.99
C SER A 163 -6.93 7.12 9.71
N GLU A 164 -7.06 8.40 10.01
CA GLU A 164 -8.30 8.97 10.57
C GLU A 164 -9.49 8.74 9.64
N HIS A 165 -9.29 8.86 8.32
CA HIS A 165 -10.32 8.52 7.33
C HIS A 165 -10.85 7.08 7.52
N ILE A 166 -9.97 6.09 7.70
CA ILE A 166 -10.39 4.69 7.94
C ILE A 166 -11.05 4.54 9.32
N ARG A 167 -10.67 5.35 10.31
CA ARG A 167 -11.35 5.41 11.62
C ARG A 167 -12.79 5.89 11.46
N GLU A 168 -13.01 6.97 10.70
CA GLU A 168 -14.35 7.49 10.40
C GLU A 168 -15.19 6.44 9.66
N VAL A 169 -14.65 5.82 8.62
CA VAL A 169 -15.34 4.75 7.87
C VAL A 169 -15.68 3.56 8.78
N LEU A 170 -14.76 3.15 9.68
CA LEU A 170 -15.03 2.09 10.66
C LEU A 170 -16.19 2.50 11.59
N ALA A 171 -16.19 3.73 12.10
CA ALA A 171 -17.25 4.24 12.95
C ALA A 171 -18.60 4.30 12.23
N ASP A 172 -18.61 4.66 10.95
CA ASP A 172 -19.83 4.70 10.12
C ASP A 172 -20.45 3.31 9.94
N VAL A 173 -19.63 2.28 9.68
CA VAL A 173 -20.14 0.94 9.33
C VAL A 173 -20.29 -0.01 10.51
N VAL A 174 -19.50 0.17 11.58
CA VAL A 174 -19.54 -0.67 12.79
C VAL A 174 -20.24 0.05 13.96
N GLY A 175 -20.25 1.38 13.95
CA GLY A 175 -20.61 2.21 15.10
C GLY A 175 -19.41 2.47 16.01
N HIS A 176 -19.67 3.13 17.14
CA HIS A 176 -18.62 3.43 18.10
C HIS A 176 -18.02 2.16 18.67
N THR A 177 -16.68 2.07 18.62
CA THR A 177 -15.88 0.99 19.20
C THR A 177 -14.77 1.60 20.03
N ASP A 178 -14.55 1.05 21.24
CA ASP A 178 -13.43 1.42 22.08
C ASP A 178 -12.11 0.83 21.54
N ARG A 179 -10.97 1.35 22.01
CA ARG A 179 -9.62 0.84 21.72
C ARG A 179 -9.29 0.79 20.23
N VAL A 180 -9.66 1.84 19.49
CA VAL A 180 -9.24 2.04 18.11
C VAL A 180 -8.01 2.95 18.07
N PHE A 181 -6.94 2.51 17.41
CA PHE A 181 -5.65 3.19 17.36
C PHE A 181 -5.21 3.41 15.92
N ASP A 182 -4.63 4.60 15.65
CA ASP A 182 -4.09 4.93 14.34
C ASP A 182 -2.66 4.40 14.23
N VAL A 183 -2.50 3.39 13.40
CA VAL A 183 -1.20 2.83 13.03
C VAL A 183 -1.21 2.60 11.53
N PRO A 184 -0.59 3.50 10.74
CA PRO A 184 -0.53 3.38 9.29
C PRO A 184 0.27 2.15 8.85
N PRO A 185 0.19 1.76 7.58
CA PRO A 185 1.09 0.75 7.03
C PRO A 185 2.53 1.28 6.97
N GLY A 186 3.50 0.37 6.96
CA GLY A 186 4.91 0.71 6.86
C GLY A 186 5.42 0.73 5.42
N VAL A 187 6.64 1.26 5.27
CA VAL A 187 7.41 1.26 4.02
C VAL A 187 8.74 0.54 4.24
N ASP A 188 9.21 -0.18 3.23
CA ASP A 188 10.51 -0.86 3.25
C ASP A 188 11.63 0.14 2.93
N ILE A 189 12.15 0.79 3.98
CA ILE A 189 13.20 1.80 3.88
C ILE A 189 14.59 1.22 3.50
N ASP A 190 14.76 -0.08 3.58
CA ASP A 190 15.98 -0.78 3.14
C ASP A 190 15.94 -1.08 1.63
N ARG A 191 14.75 -1.20 1.08
CA ARG A 191 14.52 -1.41 -0.35
C ARG A 191 14.42 -0.09 -1.10
N PHE A 192 13.67 0.89 -0.57
CA PHE A 192 13.55 2.23 -1.10
C PHE A 192 14.58 3.14 -0.44
N VAL A 193 15.67 3.40 -1.13
CA VAL A 193 16.81 4.18 -0.62
C VAL A 193 17.18 5.29 -1.57
N LEU A 194 17.81 6.33 -1.04
CA LEU A 194 18.50 7.32 -1.86
C LEU A 194 19.60 6.63 -2.67
N GLN A 195 19.66 6.89 -3.97
CA GLN A 195 20.68 6.36 -4.87
C GLN A 195 21.30 7.49 -5.69
N ASP A 196 22.53 7.28 -6.11
CA ASP A 196 23.13 8.07 -7.18
C ASP A 196 22.32 7.90 -8.48
N ARG A 197 22.06 9.00 -9.19
CA ARG A 197 21.20 8.98 -10.39
C ARG A 197 21.76 8.10 -11.51
N GLY A 198 23.08 8.06 -11.69
CA GLY A 198 23.74 7.23 -12.70
C GLY A 198 23.56 5.75 -12.37
N ALA A 199 23.88 5.36 -11.13
CA ALA A 199 23.72 3.97 -10.67
C ALA A 199 22.23 3.55 -10.72
N ALA A 200 21.31 4.39 -10.28
CA ALA A 200 19.88 4.12 -10.34
C ALA A 200 19.37 3.88 -11.77
N LEU A 201 19.85 4.64 -12.75
CA LEU A 201 19.50 4.44 -14.16
C LEU A 201 20.06 3.10 -14.69
N GLU A 202 21.33 2.80 -14.42
CA GLU A 202 21.93 1.54 -14.84
C GLU A 202 21.18 0.33 -14.28
N ASP A 203 20.87 0.36 -12.99
CA ASP A 203 20.11 -0.69 -12.28
C ASP A 203 18.68 -0.83 -12.80
N LEU A 204 17.98 0.29 -13.03
CA LEU A 204 16.63 0.30 -13.62
C LEU A 204 16.63 -0.41 -14.99
N LEU A 205 17.58 -0.07 -15.84
CA LEU A 205 17.68 -0.66 -17.18
C LEU A 205 18.10 -2.15 -17.09
N ALA A 206 18.93 -2.52 -16.12
CA ALA A 206 19.28 -3.92 -15.88
C ALA A 206 18.06 -4.74 -15.44
N GLU A 207 17.21 -4.20 -14.57
CA GLU A 207 15.95 -4.85 -14.17
C GLU A 207 14.97 -4.95 -15.35
N ALA A 208 14.79 -3.88 -16.13
CA ALA A 208 13.89 -3.87 -17.28
C ALA A 208 14.31 -4.85 -18.40
N ARG A 209 15.60 -5.21 -18.51
CA ARG A 209 16.06 -6.25 -19.44
C ARG A 209 15.65 -7.67 -19.03
N LYS A 210 15.27 -7.87 -17.76
CA LYS A 210 14.82 -9.16 -17.23
C LYS A 210 13.31 -9.37 -17.39
N ASP A 211 12.58 -8.35 -17.85
CA ASP A 211 11.14 -8.44 -18.04
C ASP A 211 10.78 -9.51 -19.07
N PRO A 212 9.75 -10.34 -18.81
CA PRO A 212 9.29 -11.31 -19.78
C PRO A 212 8.67 -10.60 -20.98
N PRO A 213 8.68 -11.23 -22.16
CA PRO A 213 7.93 -10.71 -23.30
C PRO A 213 6.45 -10.56 -22.96
N ASN A 214 5.88 -9.39 -23.26
CA ASN A 214 4.47 -9.12 -23.07
C ASN A 214 3.68 -9.46 -24.35
N GLY A 215 2.84 -10.48 -24.27
CA GLY A 215 1.94 -10.91 -25.34
C GLY A 215 0.60 -10.16 -25.41
N GLY A 216 0.51 -8.99 -24.77
CA GLY A 216 -0.73 -8.20 -24.67
C GLY A 216 -1.40 -8.31 -23.30
N ASP A 217 -0.73 -8.84 -22.32
CA ASP A 217 -1.21 -8.82 -20.92
C ASP A 217 -0.96 -7.45 -20.30
N GLU A 218 -2.03 -6.74 -19.94
CA GLU A 218 -1.94 -5.43 -19.32
C GLU A 218 -1.25 -5.44 -17.95
N ARG A 219 -1.10 -6.60 -17.32
CA ARG A 219 -0.44 -6.78 -16.01
C ARG A 219 1.07 -6.99 -16.12
N LEU A 220 1.60 -7.06 -17.34
CA LEU A 220 3.05 -7.15 -17.57
C LEU A 220 3.60 -5.80 -18.03
N PRO A 221 4.90 -5.52 -17.77
CA PRO A 221 5.58 -4.36 -18.33
C PRO A 221 5.46 -4.29 -19.85
N ASP A 222 5.41 -3.09 -20.40
CA ASP A 222 5.38 -2.91 -21.87
C ASP A 222 6.66 -3.45 -22.51
N ASN A 223 6.53 -4.02 -23.68
CA ASN A 223 7.68 -4.52 -24.45
C ASN A 223 8.71 -3.40 -24.72
N GLY A 224 9.97 -3.75 -24.59
CA GLY A 224 11.08 -2.85 -24.92
C GLY A 224 11.31 -1.73 -23.89
N ASN A 225 10.82 -1.86 -22.68
CA ASN A 225 10.98 -0.84 -21.64
C ASN A 225 12.44 -0.48 -21.38
N ALA A 226 13.39 -1.41 -21.45
CA ALA A 226 14.79 -1.08 -21.24
C ALA A 226 15.30 -0.04 -22.27
N GLN A 227 14.95 -0.17 -23.55
CA GLN A 227 15.34 0.77 -24.59
C GLN A 227 14.51 2.06 -24.51
N ARG A 228 13.20 1.96 -24.26
CA ARG A 228 12.29 3.10 -24.14
C ARG A 228 12.66 4.00 -22.98
N LEU A 229 12.93 3.40 -21.79
CA LEU A 229 13.37 4.12 -20.61
C LEU A 229 14.76 4.75 -20.82
N ALA A 230 15.71 4.01 -21.42
CA ALA A 230 17.03 4.55 -21.71
C ALA A 230 16.93 5.82 -22.58
N ALA A 231 16.23 5.74 -23.70
CA ALA A 231 16.05 6.88 -24.60
C ALA A 231 15.29 8.04 -23.98
N PHE A 232 14.30 7.76 -23.15
CA PHE A 232 13.46 8.78 -22.52
C PHE A 232 14.19 9.46 -21.36
N LEU A 233 14.93 8.71 -20.54
CA LEU A 233 15.64 9.23 -19.36
C LEU A 233 16.98 9.88 -19.69
N ASP A 234 17.56 9.66 -20.88
CA ASP A 234 18.70 10.41 -21.40
C ASP A 234 18.33 11.85 -21.83
N GLY A 235 17.04 12.14 -21.96
CA GLY A 235 16.54 13.46 -22.32
C GLY A 235 16.82 14.54 -21.26
N LEU A 236 16.87 15.80 -21.72
CA LEU A 236 17.06 16.96 -20.83
C LEU A 236 15.78 17.36 -20.09
N GLY A 237 15.97 18.04 -18.96
CA GLY A 237 14.90 18.59 -18.11
C GLY A 237 14.48 17.66 -16.97
N PRO A 238 13.68 18.20 -16.03
CA PRO A 238 13.27 17.48 -14.85
C PRO A 238 12.32 16.31 -15.16
N LEU A 239 12.24 15.37 -14.23
CA LEU A 239 11.45 14.15 -14.33
C LEU A 239 10.34 14.12 -13.27
N VAL A 240 9.10 14.07 -13.74
CA VAL A 240 7.92 13.78 -12.93
C VAL A 240 7.57 12.31 -13.07
N VAL A 241 7.19 11.64 -11.97
CA VAL A 241 6.78 10.24 -11.98
C VAL A 241 5.38 10.09 -11.36
N TYR A 242 4.57 9.28 -12.00
CA TYR A 242 3.36 8.70 -11.43
C TYR A 242 3.48 7.18 -11.43
N PHE A 243 3.05 6.52 -10.37
CA PHE A 243 2.87 5.07 -10.38
C PHE A 243 1.63 4.65 -9.57
N GLY A 244 0.85 3.74 -10.15
CA GLY A 244 -0.41 3.27 -9.58
C GLY A 244 -1.35 2.68 -10.63
N LYS A 245 -2.58 2.33 -10.21
CA LYS A 245 -3.61 1.87 -11.13
C LYS A 245 -4.02 3.00 -12.10
N LEU A 246 -4.28 2.66 -13.34
CA LEU A 246 -4.79 3.58 -14.35
C LEU A 246 -6.32 3.48 -14.43
N ILE A 247 -6.96 4.02 -13.41
CA ILE A 247 -8.42 4.20 -13.27
C ILE A 247 -8.72 5.67 -13.03
N GLU A 248 -9.93 6.10 -13.32
CA GLU A 248 -10.32 7.52 -13.23
C GLU A 248 -10.13 8.09 -11.83
N GLU A 249 -10.45 7.31 -10.81
CA GLU A 249 -10.38 7.68 -9.39
C GLU A 249 -8.95 8.01 -8.93
N LYS A 250 -7.93 7.53 -9.64
CA LYS A 250 -6.52 7.84 -9.35
C LYS A 250 -6.07 9.20 -9.90
N GLY A 251 -6.93 9.91 -10.61
CA GLY A 251 -6.73 11.32 -10.96
C GLY A 251 -5.58 11.61 -11.91
N VAL A 252 -5.08 10.61 -12.65
CA VAL A 252 -3.95 10.80 -13.59
C VAL A 252 -4.27 11.84 -14.65
N GLN A 253 -5.53 11.97 -15.07
CA GLN A 253 -6.01 13.00 -15.98
C GLN A 253 -5.75 14.43 -15.45
N VAL A 254 -5.84 14.65 -14.14
CA VAL A 254 -5.52 15.94 -13.49
C VAL A 254 -4.02 16.24 -13.62
N LEU A 255 -3.17 15.22 -13.42
CA LEU A 255 -1.72 15.36 -13.64
C LEU A 255 -1.41 15.66 -15.10
N LEU A 256 -1.99 14.96 -16.06
CA LEU A 256 -1.76 15.19 -17.47
C LEU A 256 -2.18 16.61 -17.91
N GLU A 257 -3.28 17.11 -17.35
CA GLU A 257 -3.71 18.50 -17.57
C GLU A 257 -2.73 19.50 -16.96
N ALA A 258 -2.30 19.30 -15.73
CA ALA A 258 -1.31 20.14 -15.04
C ALA A 258 0.04 20.19 -15.79
N MET A 259 0.44 19.06 -16.39
CA MET A 259 1.69 18.97 -17.17
C MET A 259 1.67 19.74 -18.51
N ARG A 260 0.50 20.18 -18.95
CA ARG A 260 0.42 21.01 -20.18
C ARG A 260 1.12 22.35 -19.96
N GLY A 261 2.16 22.58 -20.73
CA GLY A 261 2.96 23.81 -20.64
C GLY A 261 4.10 23.78 -19.62
N ILE A 262 4.30 22.68 -18.90
CA ILE A 262 5.48 22.46 -18.05
C ILE A 262 6.57 21.77 -18.88
N ASP A 263 7.76 22.36 -18.92
CA ASP A 263 8.92 21.78 -19.63
C ASP A 263 9.59 20.69 -18.78
N ALA A 264 8.88 19.60 -18.58
CA ALA A 264 9.35 18.44 -17.84
C ALA A 264 8.95 17.14 -18.57
N ARG A 265 9.63 16.05 -18.22
CA ARG A 265 9.30 14.69 -18.66
C ARG A 265 8.37 14.03 -17.65
N LEU A 266 7.42 13.24 -18.13
CA LEU A 266 6.52 12.47 -17.28
C LEU A 266 6.64 10.97 -17.58
N VAL A 267 6.93 10.16 -16.56
CA VAL A 267 6.80 8.70 -16.62
C VAL A 267 5.53 8.29 -15.88
N VAL A 268 4.65 7.58 -16.59
CA VAL A 268 3.40 7.02 -16.06
C VAL A 268 3.54 5.52 -15.98
N VAL A 269 3.60 5.01 -14.75
CA VAL A 269 3.73 3.59 -14.45
C VAL A 269 2.39 3.03 -13.97
N GLY A 270 1.92 1.96 -14.61
CA GLY A 270 0.73 1.28 -14.16
C GLY A 270 -0.10 0.67 -15.28
N PHE A 271 -1.20 0.07 -14.88
CA PHE A 271 -2.17 -0.56 -15.77
C PHE A 271 -3.60 -0.29 -15.29
N GLY A 272 -4.55 -0.46 -16.19
CA GLY A 272 -5.97 -0.33 -15.89
C GLY A 272 -6.79 0.16 -17.09
N PRO A 273 -8.12 0.04 -17.03
CA PRO A 273 -9.01 0.29 -18.16
C PRO A 273 -9.01 1.74 -18.67
N TYR A 274 -8.53 2.67 -17.85
CA TYR A 274 -8.48 4.10 -18.22
C TYR A 274 -7.22 4.48 -19.03
N ARG A 275 -6.26 3.54 -19.22
CA ARG A 275 -4.97 3.78 -19.89
C ARG A 275 -5.11 4.43 -21.26
N SER A 276 -5.95 3.89 -22.14
CA SER A 276 -6.10 4.40 -23.51
C SER A 276 -6.61 5.86 -23.55
N THR A 277 -7.50 6.21 -22.63
CA THR A 277 -7.96 7.59 -22.47
C THR A 277 -6.81 8.50 -22.03
N LEU A 278 -6.03 8.07 -21.03
CA LEU A 278 -4.87 8.83 -20.55
C LEU A 278 -3.82 9.03 -21.63
N GLU A 279 -3.51 8.02 -22.42
CA GLU A 279 -2.57 8.13 -23.55
C GLU A 279 -3.04 9.17 -24.58
N SER A 280 -4.36 9.30 -24.83
CA SER A 280 -4.92 10.31 -25.72
C SER A 280 -4.85 11.75 -25.17
N LEU A 281 -4.80 11.90 -23.87
CA LEU A 281 -4.71 13.20 -23.18
C LEU A 281 -3.27 13.65 -22.90
N ALA A 282 -2.30 12.75 -23.04
CA ALA A 282 -0.94 12.94 -22.58
C ALA A 282 -0.17 13.99 -23.40
N PRO A 283 0.59 14.87 -22.75
CA PRO A 283 1.57 15.73 -23.43
C PRO A 283 2.67 14.92 -24.13
N SER A 284 3.32 15.51 -25.13
CA SER A 284 4.31 14.84 -25.98
C SER A 284 5.52 14.25 -25.23
N ARG A 285 5.87 14.79 -24.06
CA ARG A 285 6.98 14.32 -23.23
C ARG A 285 6.50 13.36 -22.12
N THR A 286 5.58 12.45 -22.47
CA THR A 286 5.05 11.43 -21.55
C THR A 286 5.40 10.02 -22.04
N LEU A 287 5.90 9.18 -21.14
CA LEU A 287 6.18 7.77 -21.36
C LEU A 287 5.28 6.90 -20.47
N PHE A 288 4.46 6.04 -21.07
CA PHE A 288 3.76 4.97 -20.39
C PHE A 288 4.60 3.70 -20.45
N THR A 289 4.75 3.00 -19.32
CA THR A 289 5.61 1.82 -19.21
C THR A 289 4.84 0.52 -19.00
N GLY A 290 3.51 0.57 -18.82
CA GLY A 290 2.81 -0.53 -18.17
C GLY A 290 3.17 -0.64 -16.70
N PRO A 291 2.75 -1.69 -15.99
CA PRO A 291 3.11 -1.88 -14.59
C PRO A 291 4.61 -2.15 -14.44
N LEU A 292 5.20 -1.57 -13.42
CA LEU A 292 6.56 -1.88 -12.98
C LEU A 292 6.50 -2.43 -11.56
N GLU A 293 7.27 -3.48 -11.31
CA GLU A 293 7.41 -4.07 -9.98
C GLU A 293 8.30 -3.23 -9.07
N HIS A 294 8.28 -3.50 -7.76
CA HIS A 294 9.15 -2.82 -6.79
C HIS A 294 10.65 -2.91 -7.13
N ARG A 295 11.09 -4.00 -7.85
CA ARG A 295 12.48 -4.11 -8.31
C ARG A 295 12.88 -3.04 -9.32
N HIS A 296 11.92 -2.47 -10.06
CA HIS A 296 12.12 -1.32 -10.96
C HIS A 296 11.91 0.00 -10.22
N LEU A 297 10.81 0.09 -9.44
CA LEU A 297 10.41 1.33 -8.77
C LEU A 297 11.49 1.84 -7.84
N ARG A 298 12.19 0.95 -7.11
CA ARG A 298 13.29 1.34 -6.23
C ARG A 298 14.45 2.04 -6.95
N HIS A 299 14.55 1.90 -8.27
CA HIS A 299 15.56 2.53 -9.11
C HIS A 299 14.99 3.67 -9.97
N LEU A 300 13.71 3.64 -10.31
CA LEU A 300 13.04 4.74 -11.03
C LEU A 300 12.82 5.96 -10.12
N LEU A 301 12.34 5.73 -8.89
CA LEU A 301 11.98 6.82 -7.97
C LEU A 301 13.16 7.72 -7.59
N PRO A 302 14.39 7.22 -7.35
CA PRO A 302 15.56 8.08 -7.12
C PRO A 302 15.91 9.01 -8.29
N LEU A 303 15.44 8.69 -9.50
CA LEU A 303 15.62 9.54 -10.71
C LEU A 303 14.60 10.67 -10.79
N ALA A 304 13.45 10.55 -10.11
CA ALA A 304 12.38 11.52 -10.17
C ALA A 304 12.74 12.79 -9.37
N ASP A 305 12.44 13.93 -9.94
CA ASP A 305 12.53 15.22 -9.24
C ASP A 305 11.28 15.44 -8.37
N VAL A 306 10.14 14.84 -8.75
CA VAL A 306 8.92 14.82 -7.97
C VAL A 306 8.07 13.61 -8.38
N THR A 307 7.41 12.98 -7.40
CA THR A 307 6.37 11.98 -7.64
C THR A 307 5.01 12.58 -7.32
N VAL A 308 4.03 12.45 -8.23
CA VAL A 308 2.69 13.01 -8.03
C VAL A 308 1.70 11.91 -7.69
N VAL A 309 0.89 12.13 -6.67
CA VAL A 309 -0.21 11.24 -6.26
C VAL A 309 -1.52 12.00 -6.36
N PRO A 310 -2.12 12.06 -7.56
CA PRO A 310 -3.23 12.98 -7.86
C PRO A 310 -4.62 12.36 -7.60
N SER A 311 -4.71 11.34 -6.76
CA SER A 311 -5.97 10.62 -6.48
C SER A 311 -7.10 11.59 -6.16
N ILE A 312 -8.26 11.40 -6.80
CA ILE A 312 -9.49 12.18 -6.56
C ILE A 312 -10.52 11.41 -5.73
N PHE A 313 -10.20 10.18 -5.36
CA PHE A 313 -11.01 9.30 -4.53
C PHE A 313 -10.26 8.98 -3.24
N PRO A 314 -10.96 8.80 -2.10
CA PRO A 314 -10.33 8.55 -0.81
C PRO A 314 -9.32 7.39 -0.81
N GLU A 315 -8.15 7.66 -0.25
CA GLU A 315 -7.06 6.69 -0.05
C GLU A 315 -7.00 6.29 1.43
N ALA A 316 -6.80 5.00 1.68
CA ALA A 316 -6.67 4.51 3.05
C ALA A 316 -5.42 5.06 3.78
N PHE A 317 -4.33 5.34 3.04
CA PHE A 317 -3.11 5.95 3.57
C PHE A 317 -2.35 6.73 2.48
N GLY A 318 -1.91 6.08 1.41
CA GLY A 318 -1.06 6.67 0.38
C GLY A 318 0.33 6.04 0.33
N MET A 319 0.38 4.69 0.31
CA MET A 319 1.63 3.91 0.24
C MET A 319 2.58 4.41 -0.86
N VAL A 320 2.03 4.74 -2.02
CA VAL A 320 2.78 5.26 -3.17
C VAL A 320 3.57 6.52 -2.81
N ALA A 321 2.95 7.46 -2.09
CA ALA A 321 3.64 8.69 -1.65
C ALA A 321 4.77 8.38 -0.66
N ALA A 322 4.52 7.47 0.29
CA ALA A 322 5.53 7.09 1.28
C ALA A 322 6.70 6.30 0.65
N GLU A 323 6.44 5.42 -0.33
CA GLU A 323 7.50 4.74 -1.09
C GLU A 323 8.35 5.71 -1.92
N ALA A 324 7.70 6.69 -2.57
CA ALA A 324 8.41 7.76 -3.28
C ALA A 324 9.31 8.57 -2.35
N ALA A 325 8.77 9.02 -1.21
CA ALA A 325 9.52 9.75 -0.20
C ALA A 325 10.71 8.95 0.34
N ALA A 326 10.51 7.64 0.63
CA ALA A 326 11.59 6.75 1.08
C ALA A 326 12.74 6.65 0.07
N ALA A 327 12.43 6.63 -1.23
CA ALA A 327 13.42 6.62 -2.31
C ALA A 327 14.03 8.00 -2.59
N GLY A 328 13.60 9.04 -1.88
CA GLY A 328 14.07 10.41 -2.07
C GLY A 328 13.46 11.11 -3.30
N SER A 329 12.29 10.68 -3.77
CA SER A 329 11.46 11.46 -4.68
C SER A 329 10.43 12.22 -3.86
N PRO A 330 10.51 13.55 -3.70
CA PRO A 330 9.53 14.30 -2.93
C PRO A 330 8.12 14.07 -3.49
N PRO A 331 7.17 13.55 -2.71
CA PRO A 331 5.82 13.39 -3.22
C PRO A 331 5.02 14.69 -3.13
N LEU A 332 4.24 14.97 -4.16
CA LEU A 332 3.23 16.01 -4.20
C LEU A 332 1.86 15.33 -4.29
N VAL A 333 1.09 15.37 -3.21
CA VAL A 333 -0.13 14.57 -3.07
C VAL A 333 -1.40 15.42 -3.08
N ALA A 334 -2.50 14.89 -3.59
CA ALA A 334 -3.82 15.49 -3.43
C ALA A 334 -4.22 15.51 -1.94
N ARG A 335 -4.73 16.66 -1.43
CA ARG A 335 -4.93 16.86 0.01
C ARG A 335 -6.31 16.39 0.47
N HIS A 336 -6.47 15.09 0.66
CA HIS A 336 -7.66 14.48 1.25
C HIS A 336 -7.35 13.12 1.88
N SER A 337 -8.25 12.61 2.74
CA SER A 337 -8.20 11.28 3.35
C SER A 337 -6.80 10.91 3.88
N GLY A 338 -6.35 9.68 3.74
CA GLY A 338 -5.00 9.26 4.15
C GLY A 338 -3.85 9.99 3.47
N LEU A 339 -4.06 10.58 2.28
CA LEU A 339 -3.04 11.43 1.63
C LEU A 339 -2.81 12.73 2.39
N ALA A 340 -3.83 13.30 3.04
CA ALA A 340 -3.67 14.49 3.87
C ALA A 340 -2.78 14.20 5.10
N GLU A 341 -2.84 12.99 5.65
CA GLU A 341 -1.97 12.57 6.75
C GLU A 341 -0.53 12.38 6.29
N VAL A 342 -0.32 11.83 5.10
CA VAL A 342 1.03 11.76 4.50
C VAL A 342 1.57 13.16 4.25
N ALA A 343 0.75 14.08 3.69
CA ALA A 343 1.14 15.47 3.50
C ALA A 343 1.54 16.14 4.83
N ALA A 344 0.74 15.98 5.88
CA ALA A 344 1.03 16.54 7.20
C ALA A 344 2.36 16.00 7.76
N GLY A 345 2.62 14.70 7.63
CA GLY A 345 3.88 14.10 8.08
C GLY A 345 5.10 14.60 7.29
N LEU A 346 4.94 14.90 5.99
CA LEU A 346 5.98 15.54 5.18
C LEU A 346 6.18 17.01 5.57
N GLU A 347 5.09 17.76 5.80
CA GLU A 347 5.12 19.16 6.22
C GLU A 347 5.89 19.37 7.54
N GLU A 348 5.81 18.40 8.46
CA GLU A 348 6.56 18.46 9.73
C GLU A 348 8.07 18.38 9.52
N GLU A 349 8.55 17.63 8.52
CA GLU A 349 9.97 17.46 8.20
C GLU A 349 10.50 18.47 7.17
N TYR A 350 9.64 18.96 6.29
CA TYR A 350 10.06 19.91 5.27
C TYR A 350 10.46 21.26 5.92
N PRO A 351 11.53 21.91 5.42
CA PRO A 351 11.82 23.28 5.78
C PRO A 351 10.58 24.17 5.63
N GLU A 352 10.34 25.08 6.55
CA GLU A 352 9.10 25.88 6.64
C GLU A 352 8.68 26.48 5.29
N ARG A 353 9.64 27.01 4.53
CA ARG A 353 9.39 27.60 3.21
C ARG A 353 8.92 26.62 2.15
N PHE A 354 9.08 25.29 2.36
CA PHE A 354 8.73 24.24 1.40
C PHE A 354 7.56 23.37 1.86
N ARG A 355 7.01 23.57 3.06
CA ARG A 355 5.88 22.78 3.58
C ARG A 355 4.69 22.74 2.63
N HIS A 356 4.39 23.87 2.00
CA HIS A 356 3.30 23.98 1.03
C HIS A 356 3.49 23.12 -0.24
N LEU A 357 4.68 22.55 -0.46
CA LEU A 357 4.99 21.67 -1.59
C LEU A 357 4.70 20.18 -1.29
N ALA A 358 4.23 19.84 -0.09
CA ALA A 358 3.84 18.46 0.23
C ALA A 358 2.51 18.07 -0.42
N SER A 359 1.62 19.03 -0.69
CA SER A 359 0.28 18.73 -1.21
C SER A 359 -0.27 19.84 -2.12
N PHE A 360 -1.31 19.50 -2.86
CA PHE A 360 -2.10 20.41 -3.69
C PHE A 360 -3.60 20.17 -3.48
N GLU A 361 -4.43 21.12 -3.91
CA GLU A 361 -5.88 21.04 -3.81
C GLU A 361 -6.43 19.91 -4.70
N THR A 362 -7.22 19.02 -4.12
CA THR A 362 -7.72 17.82 -4.79
C THR A 362 -8.50 18.13 -6.05
N GLY A 363 -8.10 17.56 -7.18
CA GLY A 363 -8.74 17.76 -8.48
C GLY A 363 -8.40 19.08 -9.18
N ASP A 364 -7.62 19.95 -8.54
CA ASP A 364 -7.21 21.25 -9.11
C ASP A 364 -5.90 21.11 -9.89
N ALA A 365 -6.02 20.97 -11.22
CA ALA A 365 -4.87 20.92 -12.13
C ALA A 365 -4.06 22.21 -12.16
N ALA A 366 -4.67 23.38 -11.89
CA ALA A 366 -3.97 24.66 -11.89
C ALA A 366 -3.10 24.82 -10.64
N ASP A 367 -3.60 24.42 -9.46
CA ASP A 367 -2.81 24.39 -8.24
C ASP A 367 -1.69 23.36 -8.34
N LEU A 368 -1.96 22.18 -8.89
CA LEU A 368 -0.93 21.15 -9.14
C LEU A 368 0.17 21.69 -10.08
N ALA A 369 -0.21 22.35 -11.18
CA ALA A 369 0.76 22.94 -12.13
C ALA A 369 1.62 24.01 -11.47
N ARG A 370 1.03 24.87 -10.64
CA ARG A 370 1.76 25.89 -9.87
C ARG A 370 2.79 25.24 -8.95
N LYS A 371 2.38 24.27 -8.15
CA LYS A 371 3.25 23.54 -7.22
C LYS A 371 4.35 22.75 -7.94
N LEU A 372 4.04 22.11 -9.06
CA LEU A 372 5.05 21.44 -9.89
C LEU A 372 6.11 22.42 -10.39
N ASN A 373 5.72 23.58 -10.93
CA ASN A 373 6.67 24.59 -11.36
C ASN A 373 7.57 25.06 -10.21
N GLU A 374 7.04 25.22 -9.00
CA GLU A 374 7.83 25.61 -7.82
C GLU A 374 8.86 24.53 -7.45
N VAL A 375 8.44 23.24 -7.36
CA VAL A 375 9.36 22.13 -7.05
C VAL A 375 10.44 21.98 -8.11
N LEU A 376 10.07 22.03 -9.38
CA LEU A 376 10.99 21.84 -10.50
C LEU A 376 11.96 23.03 -10.72
N ALA A 377 11.64 24.21 -10.15
CA ALA A 377 12.50 25.38 -10.17
C ALA A 377 13.47 25.47 -8.97
N LEU A 378 13.40 24.53 -8.03
CA LEU A 378 14.33 24.53 -6.89
C LEU A 378 15.77 24.36 -7.36
N SER A 379 16.69 25.05 -6.69
CA SER A 379 18.12 24.82 -6.89
C SER A 379 18.50 23.39 -6.50
N PRO A 380 19.58 22.82 -7.04
CA PRO A 380 20.02 21.47 -6.69
C PRO A 380 20.17 21.24 -5.18
N ALA A 381 20.66 22.23 -4.44
CA ALA A 381 20.81 22.12 -2.99
C ALA A 381 19.46 22.14 -2.24
N GLU A 382 18.51 22.95 -2.69
CA GLU A 382 17.15 22.98 -2.13
C GLU A 382 16.40 21.71 -2.43
N HIS A 383 16.53 21.19 -3.65
CA HIS A 383 15.92 19.94 -4.04
C HIS A 383 16.50 18.76 -3.24
N ASP A 384 17.82 18.70 -3.04
CA ASP A 384 18.45 17.67 -2.22
C ASP A 384 17.99 17.73 -0.75
N MET A 385 17.85 18.95 -0.20
CA MET A 385 17.28 19.15 1.14
C MET A 385 15.85 18.61 1.22
N LEU A 386 15.00 18.88 0.22
CA LEU A 386 13.63 18.39 0.17
C LEU A 386 13.57 16.87 0.08
N ARG A 387 14.44 16.25 -0.74
CA ARG A 387 14.59 14.78 -0.87
C ARG A 387 14.96 14.13 0.47
N GLN A 388 15.94 14.68 1.17
CA GLN A 388 16.37 14.16 2.48
C GLN A 388 15.28 14.30 3.52
N SER A 389 14.60 15.44 3.57
CA SER A 389 13.46 15.65 4.49
C SER A 389 12.30 14.71 4.21
N ALA A 390 11.96 14.47 2.93
CA ALA A 390 10.93 13.50 2.55
C ALA A 390 11.27 12.09 3.05
N ARG A 391 12.51 11.64 2.86
CA ARG A 391 12.97 10.35 3.36
C ARG A 391 12.95 10.30 4.90
N GLN A 392 13.39 11.35 5.59
CA GLN A 392 13.40 11.40 7.04
C GLN A 392 12.00 11.22 7.62
N ALA A 393 10.98 11.85 7.02
CA ALA A 393 9.59 11.66 7.39
C ALA A 393 9.17 10.17 7.39
N VAL A 394 9.60 9.43 6.36
CA VAL A 394 9.29 7.98 6.27
C VAL A 394 10.06 7.17 7.30
N VAL A 395 11.36 7.43 7.48
CA VAL A 395 12.21 6.69 8.42
C VAL A 395 11.64 6.79 9.83
N ASP A 396 11.25 7.99 10.24
CA ASP A 396 10.79 8.25 11.61
C ASP A 396 9.37 7.76 11.86
N ARG A 397 8.46 7.92 10.88
CA ARG A 397 7.02 7.69 11.08
C ARG A 397 6.54 6.38 10.50
N TRP A 398 7.03 5.97 9.32
CA TRP A 398 6.41 4.93 8.50
C TRP A 398 7.34 3.78 8.13
N SER A 399 8.52 3.63 8.75
CA SER A 399 9.33 2.42 8.57
C SER A 399 8.62 1.21 9.15
N TRP A 400 8.70 0.05 8.47
CA TRP A 400 8.12 -1.19 8.98
C TRP A 400 8.57 -1.52 10.39
N ALA A 401 9.83 -1.26 10.73
CA ALA A 401 10.35 -1.49 12.08
C ALA A 401 9.66 -0.60 13.13
N SER A 402 9.36 0.66 12.81
CA SER A 402 8.60 1.57 13.69
C SER A 402 7.15 1.09 13.85
N ILE A 403 6.50 0.76 12.74
CA ILE A 403 5.11 0.27 12.73
C ILE A 403 4.98 -1.04 13.52
N ALA A 404 5.87 -2.00 13.30
CA ALA A 404 5.87 -3.29 13.99
C ALA A 404 5.97 -3.13 15.52
N ARG A 405 6.83 -2.20 16.01
CA ARG A 405 6.93 -1.88 17.43
C ARG A 405 5.67 -1.23 18.01
N ARG A 406 5.06 -0.27 17.27
CA ARG A 406 3.81 0.40 17.67
C ARG A 406 2.67 -0.59 17.84
N LEU A 407 2.55 -1.59 16.96
CA LEU A 407 1.51 -2.61 17.02
C LEU A 407 1.66 -3.57 18.20
N LEU A 408 2.86 -3.71 18.78
CA LEU A 408 3.13 -4.52 19.97
C LEU A 408 3.12 -3.71 21.27
N ALA A 409 3.04 -2.39 21.21
CA ALA A 409 2.96 -1.56 22.40
C ALA A 409 1.77 -1.96 23.31
N PRO A 410 1.87 -1.79 24.62
CA PRO A 410 0.73 -1.95 25.53
C PRO A 410 -0.43 -1.04 25.10
N VAL A 411 -1.66 -1.56 25.17
CA VAL A 411 -2.92 -0.88 24.79
C VAL A 411 -3.80 -0.67 26.02
#